data_cc3b192255353edac46d4f1ab55f6085
#
_entry.id   cc3b192255353edac46d4f1ab55f6085
#
_cell.length_a   1.000
_cell.length_b   1.000
_cell.length_c   1.000
_cell.angle_alpha   90.00
_cell.angle_beta   90.00
_cell.angle_gamma   90.00
#
_symmetry.space_group_name_H-M   'P 1'
#
loop_
_entity.id
_entity.type
_entity.pdbx_description
1 polymer ?
#
loop_
_entity_poly.entity_id
_entity_poly.type
_entity_poly.pdbx_seq_one_letter_code
_entity_poly.pdbx_strand_id
1 'polypeptide(L)'
;FAAKHMHAGISRTMVLPAITVLPSNKNPICAFYTIAPGSLRRESLPESLAKKLPRYPVPVFLLAQLAVHKNYQGSGLGKVALIKALEYLWQVNGYLRAYAVVVDCLNEQTEQFYCKFGFELLCENNGRKRMFLPMKTIGQLFSS
;
A
#
# COMPACT_ATOMS: atom_id res chain seq x y z
N PHE A 1 -14.91 0.08 2.90
CA PHE A 1 -14.05 0.92 2.04
C PHE A 1 -13.92 0.37 0.63
N ALA A 2 -13.44 -0.87 0.50
CA ALA A 2 -13.11 -1.45 -0.80
C ALA A 2 -14.30 -1.48 -1.77
N ALA A 3 -15.42 -2.06 -1.35
CA ALA A 3 -16.58 -2.20 -2.22
C ALA A 3 -17.17 -0.84 -2.63
N LYS A 4 -17.32 0.07 -1.67
CA LYS A 4 -17.87 1.40 -1.93
C LYS A 4 -17.00 2.19 -2.90
N HIS A 5 -15.70 2.18 -2.70
CA HIS A 5 -14.77 2.93 -3.54
C HIS A 5 -14.59 2.30 -4.91
N MET A 6 -14.67 0.98 -5.02
CA MET A 6 -14.65 0.31 -6.32
C MET A 6 -15.86 0.67 -7.16
N HIS A 7 -17.05 0.66 -6.56
CA HIS A 7 -18.28 1.02 -7.28
C HIS A 7 -18.26 2.48 -7.76
N ALA A 8 -17.61 3.36 -6.98
CA ALA A 8 -17.46 4.76 -7.37
C ALA A 8 -16.33 5.01 -8.37
N GLY A 9 -15.56 3.97 -8.74
CA GLY A 9 -14.41 4.12 -9.63
C GLY A 9 -13.22 4.82 -9.00
N ILE A 10 -13.15 4.88 -7.66
CA ILE A 10 -12.09 5.59 -6.93
C ILE A 10 -10.91 4.68 -6.63
N SER A 11 -11.17 3.40 -6.41
CA SER A 11 -10.12 2.45 -6.03
C SER A 11 -10.30 1.12 -6.75
N ARG A 12 -9.27 0.30 -6.67
CA ARG A 12 -9.29 -1.04 -7.22
C ARG A 12 -8.82 -2.05 -6.16
N THR A 13 -9.59 -3.11 -5.98
CA THR A 13 -9.25 -4.19 -5.05
C THR A 13 -8.75 -5.39 -5.83
N MET A 14 -7.58 -5.89 -5.41
CA MET A 14 -6.96 -7.08 -5.96
C MET A 14 -7.01 -8.18 -4.91
N VAL A 15 -7.31 -9.39 -5.36
CA VAL A 15 -7.42 -10.53 -4.45
C VAL A 15 -6.35 -11.56 -4.74
N LEU A 16 -5.91 -12.26 -3.69
CA LEU A 16 -5.01 -13.39 -3.79
C LEU A 16 -5.81 -14.64 -3.48
N PRO A 17 -6.11 -15.46 -4.49
CA PRO A 17 -6.85 -16.69 -4.27
C PRO A 17 -5.99 -17.73 -3.56
N ALA A 18 -6.60 -18.58 -2.75
CA ALA A 18 -5.92 -19.70 -2.14
C ALA A 18 -5.61 -20.74 -3.21
N ILE A 19 -4.33 -21.11 -3.33
CA ILE A 19 -3.90 -22.14 -4.28
C ILE A 19 -4.34 -23.52 -3.79
N THR A 20 -4.26 -23.74 -2.48
CA THR A 20 -4.69 -24.99 -1.85
C THR A 20 -5.97 -24.75 -1.09
N VAL A 21 -7.05 -25.36 -1.54
CA VAL A 21 -8.32 -25.26 -0.83
C VAL A 21 -8.36 -26.36 0.22
N LEU A 22 -8.33 -25.97 1.50
CA LEU A 22 -8.53 -26.92 2.59
C LEU A 22 -10.00 -27.38 2.54
N PRO A 23 -10.28 -28.69 2.75
CA PRO A 23 -11.65 -29.17 2.68
C PRO A 23 -12.65 -28.47 3.58
N SER A 24 -12.16 -27.91 4.69
CA SER A 24 -12.98 -27.15 5.64
C SER A 24 -13.08 -25.66 5.30
N ASN A 25 -12.32 -25.19 4.33
CA ASN A 25 -12.26 -23.77 4.00
C ASN A 25 -13.13 -23.45 2.79
N LYS A 26 -14.22 -22.74 3.05
CA LYS A 26 -15.17 -22.33 2.01
C LYS A 26 -14.78 -21.00 1.35
N ASN A 27 -13.69 -20.37 1.81
CA ASN A 27 -13.31 -19.04 1.37
C ASN A 27 -12.11 -19.13 0.42
N PRO A 28 -12.29 -18.92 -0.89
CA PRO A 28 -11.19 -19.05 -1.85
C PRO A 28 -10.21 -17.87 -1.84
N ILE A 29 -10.49 -16.81 -1.08
CA ILE A 29 -9.65 -15.63 -1.02
C ILE A 29 -8.85 -15.66 0.27
N CYS A 30 -7.50 -15.73 0.17
CA CYS A 30 -6.65 -15.75 1.35
C CYS A 30 -6.15 -14.36 1.75
N ALA A 31 -6.08 -13.43 0.82
CA ALA A 31 -5.65 -12.06 1.09
C ALA A 31 -6.19 -11.12 0.02
N PHE A 32 -6.22 -9.83 0.33
CA PHE A 32 -6.53 -8.82 -0.68
C PHE A 32 -5.83 -7.51 -0.35
N TYR A 33 -5.68 -6.67 -1.36
CA TYR A 33 -5.21 -5.30 -1.17
C TYR A 33 -6.03 -4.36 -2.05
N THR A 34 -6.19 -3.13 -1.58
CA THR A 34 -6.92 -2.09 -2.29
C THR A 34 -6.00 -0.92 -2.54
N ILE A 35 -5.96 -0.46 -3.78
CA ILE A 35 -5.13 0.66 -4.21
C ILE A 35 -6.00 1.77 -4.76
N ALA A 36 -5.53 3.00 -4.59
CA ALA A 36 -6.23 4.19 -5.09
C ALA A 36 -5.19 5.26 -5.44
N PRO A 37 -5.52 6.18 -6.35
CA PRO A 37 -4.67 7.34 -6.57
C PRO A 37 -4.81 8.32 -5.41
N GLY A 38 -3.75 9.07 -5.15
CA GLY A 38 -3.76 10.11 -4.14
C GLY A 38 -2.75 11.19 -4.49
N SER A 39 -2.67 12.20 -3.64
CA SER A 39 -1.70 13.26 -3.79
C SER A 39 -1.20 13.73 -2.43
N LEU A 40 0.04 14.21 -2.42
CA LEU A 40 0.63 14.81 -1.24
C LEU A 40 0.78 16.31 -1.48
N ARG A 41 0.31 17.10 -0.51
CA ARG A 41 0.53 18.55 -0.53
C ARG A 41 1.80 18.86 0.25
N ARG A 42 2.60 19.77 -0.29
CA ARG A 42 3.86 20.17 0.33
C ARG A 42 3.67 20.65 1.78
N GLU A 43 2.58 21.34 2.07
CA GLU A 43 2.28 21.90 3.37
C GLU A 43 2.08 20.85 4.46
N SER A 44 1.70 19.63 4.07
CA SER A 44 1.47 18.53 5.01
C SER A 44 2.70 17.66 5.24
N LEU A 45 3.84 18.01 4.63
CA LEU A 45 5.05 17.21 4.68
C LEU A 45 6.08 17.80 5.63
N PRO A 46 6.97 16.96 6.21
CA PRO A 46 8.12 17.48 6.95
C PRO A 46 8.95 18.41 6.07
N GLU A 47 9.51 19.45 6.68
CA GLU A 47 10.26 20.47 5.95
C GLU A 47 11.38 19.89 5.11
N SER A 48 12.11 18.91 5.65
CA SER A 48 13.22 18.28 4.93
C SER A 48 12.79 17.59 3.64
N LEU A 49 11.59 17.00 3.64
CA LEU A 49 11.04 16.34 2.45
C LEU A 49 10.37 17.35 1.53
N ALA A 50 9.68 18.33 2.08
CA ALA A 50 8.97 19.36 1.30
C ALA A 50 9.93 20.14 0.40
N LYS A 51 11.16 20.39 0.86
CA LYS A 51 12.17 21.09 0.06
C LYS A 51 12.58 20.35 -1.19
N LYS A 52 12.44 19.03 -1.20
CA LYS A 52 12.84 18.18 -2.32
C LYS A 52 11.73 17.99 -3.35
N LEU A 53 10.51 18.41 -3.03
CA LEU A 53 9.34 18.16 -3.85
C LEU A 53 8.82 19.45 -4.49
N PRO A 54 8.13 19.34 -5.62
CA PRO A 54 7.53 20.53 -6.26
C PRO A 54 6.45 21.15 -5.38
N ARG A 55 6.12 22.41 -5.65
CA ARG A 55 5.10 23.14 -4.90
C ARG A 55 3.67 22.68 -5.19
N TYR A 56 3.44 22.04 -6.32
CA TYR A 56 2.13 21.51 -6.66
C TYR A 56 1.94 20.12 -6.03
N PRO A 57 0.69 19.64 -5.90
CA PRO A 57 0.44 18.32 -5.32
C PRO A 57 1.19 17.22 -6.07
N VAL A 58 1.80 16.32 -5.31
CA VAL A 58 2.62 15.23 -5.86
C VAL A 58 1.77 13.96 -5.91
N PRO A 59 1.65 13.31 -7.08
CA PRO A 59 0.86 12.10 -7.18
C PRO A 59 1.51 10.94 -6.45
N VAL A 60 0.71 10.16 -5.75
CA VAL A 60 1.12 8.95 -5.04
C VAL A 60 0.10 7.85 -5.29
N PHE A 61 0.48 6.62 -4.98
CA PHE A 61 -0.44 5.50 -4.90
C PHE A 61 -0.78 5.26 -3.44
N LEU A 62 -2.06 5.19 -3.11
CA LEU A 62 -2.50 4.82 -1.77
C LEU A 62 -2.72 3.32 -1.73
N LEU A 63 -2.04 2.64 -0.80
CA LEU A 63 -2.38 1.28 -0.44
C LEU A 63 -3.39 1.39 0.70
N ALA A 64 -4.66 1.47 0.32
CA ALA A 64 -5.73 1.82 1.24
C ALA A 64 -6.08 0.69 2.19
N GLN A 65 -5.94 -0.55 1.74
CA GLN A 65 -6.17 -1.74 2.56
C GLN A 65 -5.20 -2.84 2.16
N LEU A 66 -4.74 -3.57 3.15
CA LEU A 66 -4.00 -4.80 2.96
C LEU A 66 -4.48 -5.75 4.06
N ALA A 67 -5.12 -6.84 3.67
CA ALA A 67 -5.72 -7.76 4.63
C ALA A 67 -5.46 -9.20 4.26
N VAL A 68 -5.25 -10.02 5.28
CA VAL A 68 -5.10 -11.47 5.15
C VAL A 68 -6.28 -12.11 5.85
N HIS A 69 -6.92 -13.06 5.16
CA HIS A 69 -8.06 -13.78 5.74
C HIS A 69 -7.64 -14.46 7.04
N LYS A 70 -8.53 -14.44 8.01
CA LYS A 70 -8.30 -14.97 9.36
C LYS A 70 -7.66 -16.36 9.37
N ASN A 71 -8.09 -17.26 8.49
CA ASN A 71 -7.59 -18.63 8.44
C ASN A 71 -6.16 -18.75 7.89
N TYR A 72 -5.62 -17.67 7.33
CA TYR A 72 -4.30 -17.66 6.70
C TYR A 72 -3.32 -16.73 7.42
N GLN A 73 -3.73 -16.09 8.51
CA GLN A 73 -2.85 -15.22 9.27
C GLN A 73 -1.74 -16.03 9.94
N GLY A 74 -0.58 -15.41 10.10
CA GLY A 74 0.59 -16.07 10.68
C GLY A 74 1.40 -16.91 9.73
N SER A 75 1.01 -17.01 8.47
CA SER A 75 1.69 -17.83 7.45
C SER A 75 2.58 -17.02 6.51
N GLY A 76 2.83 -15.75 6.80
CA GLY A 76 3.64 -14.88 5.94
C GLY A 76 2.90 -14.31 4.74
N LEU A 77 1.58 -14.48 4.67
CA LEU A 77 0.80 -13.99 3.52
C LEU A 77 0.67 -12.48 3.48
N GLY A 78 0.79 -11.80 4.64
CA GLY A 78 0.83 -10.34 4.67
C GLY A 78 2.01 -9.81 3.85
N LYS A 79 3.18 -10.42 4.02
CA LYS A 79 4.37 -10.09 3.25
C LYS A 79 4.16 -10.36 1.76
N VAL A 80 3.59 -11.52 1.43
CA VAL A 80 3.32 -11.88 0.03
C VAL A 80 2.35 -10.89 -0.60
N ALA A 81 1.27 -10.54 0.12
CA ALA A 81 0.29 -9.58 -0.37
C ALA A 81 0.91 -8.21 -0.60
N LEU A 82 1.76 -7.75 0.32
CA LEU A 82 2.45 -6.47 0.16
C LEU A 82 3.38 -6.49 -1.06
N ILE A 83 4.17 -7.53 -1.22
CA ILE A 83 5.09 -7.65 -2.36
C ILE A 83 4.31 -7.67 -3.68
N LYS A 84 3.18 -8.39 -3.74
CA LYS A 84 2.33 -8.40 -4.91
C LYS A 84 1.74 -7.03 -5.21
N ALA A 85 1.33 -6.30 -4.18
CA ALA A 85 0.82 -4.94 -4.34
C ALA A 85 1.90 -4.01 -4.88
N LEU A 86 3.10 -4.07 -4.32
CA LEU A 86 4.22 -3.22 -4.76
C LEU A 86 4.65 -3.56 -6.19
N GLU A 87 4.68 -4.84 -6.54
CA GLU A 87 4.98 -5.28 -7.90
C GLU A 87 3.97 -4.73 -8.90
N TYR A 88 2.69 -4.84 -8.56
CA TYR A 88 1.63 -4.31 -9.42
C TYR A 88 1.76 -2.80 -9.59
N LEU A 89 1.99 -2.08 -8.49
CA LEU A 89 2.14 -0.62 -8.55
C LEU A 89 3.39 -0.20 -9.31
N TRP A 90 4.45 -0.98 -9.24
CA TRP A 90 5.65 -0.76 -10.05
C TRP A 90 5.33 -0.86 -11.55
N GLN A 91 4.53 -1.84 -11.94
CA GLN A 91 4.08 -1.98 -13.32
C GLN A 91 3.22 -0.81 -13.76
N VAL A 92 2.27 -0.40 -12.91
CA VAL A 92 1.41 0.76 -13.20
C VAL A 92 2.23 2.02 -13.33
N ASN A 93 3.29 2.18 -12.54
CA ASN A 93 4.18 3.33 -12.58
C ASN A 93 4.89 3.47 -13.93
N GLY A 94 4.99 2.41 -14.70
CA GLY A 94 5.51 2.46 -16.06
C GLY A 94 4.60 3.21 -17.03
N TYR A 95 3.32 3.30 -16.70
CA TYR A 95 2.32 3.97 -17.53
C TYR A 95 1.90 5.30 -16.93
N LEU A 96 1.81 5.40 -15.63
CA LEU A 96 1.38 6.60 -14.92
C LEU A 96 2.26 6.78 -13.69
N ARG A 97 3.14 7.73 -13.74
CA ARG A 97 4.17 7.91 -12.72
C ARG A 97 3.62 8.50 -11.43
N ALA A 98 4.04 7.93 -10.32
CA ALA A 98 3.79 8.43 -8.98
C ALA A 98 5.11 8.51 -8.22
N TYR A 99 5.14 9.35 -7.19
CA TYR A 99 6.34 9.55 -6.38
C TYR A 99 6.58 8.38 -5.43
N ALA A 100 5.52 7.89 -4.79
CA ALA A 100 5.64 6.91 -3.71
C ALA A 100 4.35 6.12 -3.52
N VAL A 101 4.46 5.03 -2.79
CA VAL A 101 3.32 4.32 -2.21
C VAL A 101 3.13 4.79 -0.78
N VAL A 102 1.91 5.13 -0.39
CA VAL A 102 1.57 5.67 0.91
C VAL A 102 0.59 4.74 1.61
N VAL A 103 0.80 4.52 2.89
CA VAL A 103 -0.08 3.71 3.74
C VAL A 103 -0.44 4.50 5.00
N ASP A 104 -1.66 4.29 5.50
CA ASP A 104 -2.07 4.82 6.80
C ASP A 104 -2.10 3.67 7.79
N CYS A 105 -1.38 3.82 8.89
CA CYS A 105 -1.25 2.78 9.90
C CYS A 105 -2.26 2.98 11.00
N LEU A 106 -3.02 1.92 11.31
CA LEU A 106 -4.07 1.95 12.32
C LEU A 106 -3.51 1.84 13.74
N ASN A 107 -2.35 1.19 13.89
CA ASN A 107 -1.77 0.91 15.19
C ASN A 107 -0.27 0.68 15.06
N GLU A 108 0.39 0.54 16.20
CA GLU A 108 1.84 0.33 16.26
C GLU A 108 2.28 -0.97 15.58
N GLN A 109 1.49 -2.02 15.69
CA GLN A 109 1.79 -3.29 15.07
C GLN A 109 1.85 -3.17 13.54
N THR A 110 0.92 -2.43 12.96
CA THR A 110 0.90 -2.15 11.53
C THR A 110 2.09 -1.30 11.12
N GLU A 111 2.45 -0.29 11.95
CA GLU A 111 3.64 0.53 11.69
C GLU A 111 4.90 -0.32 11.63
N GLN A 112 5.07 -1.23 12.59
CA GLN A 112 6.23 -2.12 12.63
C GLN A 112 6.27 -3.02 11.41
N PHE A 113 5.14 -3.50 10.95
CA PHE A 113 5.05 -4.32 9.75
C PHE A 113 5.60 -3.56 8.54
N TYR A 114 5.12 -2.34 8.31
CA TYR A 114 5.59 -1.55 7.16
C TYR A 114 7.03 -1.08 7.31
N CYS A 115 7.48 -0.78 8.53
CA CYS A 115 8.88 -0.42 8.77
C CYS A 115 9.83 -1.51 8.32
N LYS A 116 9.47 -2.77 8.51
CA LYS A 116 10.31 -3.90 8.10
C LYS A 116 10.55 -3.94 6.60
N PHE A 117 9.66 -3.34 5.82
CA PHE A 117 9.77 -3.32 4.36
C PHE A 117 10.32 -2.00 3.82
N GLY A 118 10.84 -1.15 4.69
CA GLY A 118 11.50 0.07 4.27
C GLY A 118 10.62 1.30 4.22
N PHE A 119 9.36 1.19 4.63
CA PHE A 119 8.50 2.37 4.72
C PHE A 119 8.97 3.28 5.83
N GLU A 120 8.90 4.58 5.60
CA GLU A 120 9.30 5.61 6.55
C GLU A 120 8.10 6.47 6.93
N LEU A 121 8.19 7.10 8.11
CA LEU A 121 7.14 8.01 8.57
C LEU A 121 7.10 9.25 7.67
N LEU A 122 5.91 9.57 7.18
CA LEU A 122 5.67 10.75 6.37
C LEU A 122 5.06 11.87 7.21
N CYS A 123 3.97 11.58 7.90
CA CYS A 123 3.25 12.56 8.74
C CYS A 123 2.21 11.84 9.57
N GLU A 124 1.58 12.60 10.49
CA GLU A 124 0.41 12.12 11.21
C GLU A 124 -0.83 12.80 10.65
N ASN A 125 -1.89 12.03 10.48
CA ASN A 125 -3.14 12.51 9.93
C ASN A 125 -4.29 11.91 10.75
N ASN A 126 -5.03 12.76 11.47
CA ASN A 126 -6.16 12.34 12.31
C ASN A 126 -5.79 11.24 13.31
N GLY A 127 -4.63 11.38 13.96
CA GLY A 127 -4.15 10.41 14.95
C GLY A 127 -3.55 9.15 14.38
N ARG A 128 -3.51 9.02 13.06
CA ARG A 128 -2.89 7.89 12.38
C ARG A 128 -1.56 8.30 11.78
N LYS A 129 -0.59 7.42 11.85
CA LYS A 129 0.70 7.64 11.21
C LYS A 129 0.61 7.23 9.75
N ARG A 130 1.02 8.14 8.87
CA ARG A 130 1.10 7.91 7.45
C ARG A 130 2.54 7.60 7.09
N MET A 131 2.76 6.50 6.40
CA MET A 131 4.09 6.05 6.00
C MET A 131 4.20 5.99 4.48
N PHE A 132 5.40 6.07 3.96
CA PHE A 132 5.62 6.06 2.51
C PHE A 132 6.86 5.25 2.14
N LEU A 133 6.84 4.73 0.91
CA LEU A 133 7.98 4.08 0.29
C LEU A 133 8.14 4.69 -1.11
N PRO A 134 9.24 5.40 -1.39
CA PRO A 134 9.42 6.03 -2.70
C PRO A 134 9.42 5.01 -3.82
N MET A 135 8.82 5.37 -4.94
CA MET A 135 8.77 4.49 -6.11
C MET A 135 10.16 4.14 -6.62
N LYS A 136 11.11 5.06 -6.47
CA LYS A 136 12.51 4.82 -6.79
C LYS A 136 13.08 3.64 -6.01
N THR A 137 12.76 3.55 -4.72
CA THR A 137 13.18 2.44 -3.87
C THR A 137 12.51 1.14 -4.29
N ILE A 138 11.23 1.19 -4.60
CA ILE A 138 10.49 0.02 -5.08
C ILE A 138 11.10 -0.50 -6.38
N GLY A 139 11.49 0.41 -7.28
CA GLY A 139 12.14 0.04 -8.52
C GLY A 139 13.43 -0.74 -8.33
N GLN A 140 14.19 -0.45 -7.27
CA GLN A 140 15.40 -1.18 -6.96
C GLN A 140 15.13 -2.64 -6.58
N LEU A 141 13.93 -2.92 -6.07
CA LEU A 141 13.54 -4.29 -5.73
C LEU A 141 13.16 -5.12 -6.95
N PHE A 142 12.59 -4.51 -7.97
CA PHE A 142 12.03 -5.20 -9.12
C PHE A 142 12.79 -5.03 -10.43
N SER A 143 13.75 -4.12 -10.48
CA SER A 143 14.58 -3.91 -11.65
C SER A 143 16.00 -4.43 -11.36
N SER A 144 16.19 -5.68 -11.61
CA SER A 144 17.52 -6.29 -11.44
C SER A 144 18.18 -6.55 -12.79
#